data_597eed0162b57ff20893e9c395c55bbd
#
_entry.id   597eed0162b57ff20893e9c395c55bbd
#
_cell.length_a   1.000
_cell.length_b   1.000
_cell.length_c   1.000
_cell.angle_alpha   90.00
_cell.angle_beta   90.00
_cell.angle_gamma   90.00
#
_symmetry.space_group_name_H-M   'P 1'
#
loop_
_entity.id
_entity.type
_entity.pdbx_description
1 polymer ?
#
loop_
_entity_poly.entity_id
_entity_poly.type
_entity_poly.pdbx_seq_one_letter_code
_entity_poly.pdbx_strand_id
1 'polypeptide(L)'
;MGKIIGIDLGTTNSCVSVMEGGEPVVIANSEGSRTTPSVVAFSKNGERLVGQIAKRQAVTNPDNTVISIKRKMGTAEKVKIEGDSFTPQEISAMILQKLKADAEAYLGSPVTQAVITVPAYFNDSQRQATKDAGKIAGLEVLRIINEPTAAALAYGMDKEQDQKIMIYDLGGGTFDVSILDIGDGVFEVLSTNGNTHLGGDDFDEVIMKYLVDEFKKSSGIDLSSDKMAMQRLKEAAEKAKIELSGVQQTNINLPFITADSTGPKHLDITLTRSKFDELTHDLVESTAVPVQNALKDAGLSMNDIHKVLLVGGSTRIPAVQELVKRLTGKEADKGINPDECVAIGAAIQGGVLSGDVKDLVLLDVTPLSLGIETYGGVFTKLIERNTTIPTKKSQIFSTAADGQTSVEVHVLQGEREMAAYNKTLGRFQLTGIPAAPRGVPQIEVTFDIDANGIVHVSAKDMATGNEQNVAITASTNLTDEDIDKAVKDAQAHAEEDKKKKEEIEVKNNAESLVYNSEKTLNELGDKISGEEKAKIETEIESTKKALETNDTEKIKEATEKLTKVFYEMSEQLYKNANPNATDNVAQAAEEAANAGTDANASADGNVYDADYKVEDDNK
;
A
#
# COMPACT_ATOMS: atom_id res chain seq x y z
N MET A 1 8.14 -25.88 7.28
CA MET A 1 8.49 -24.46 7.38
C MET A 1 7.19 -23.66 7.28
N GLY A 2 7.07 -22.55 8.03
CA GLY A 2 5.90 -21.67 7.88
C GLY A 2 5.87 -21.07 6.47
N LYS A 3 4.68 -20.69 6.00
CA LYS A 3 4.53 -20.00 4.70
C LYS A 3 5.14 -18.60 4.80
N ILE A 4 5.87 -18.20 3.77
CA ILE A 4 6.39 -16.83 3.61
C ILE A 4 5.36 -16.05 2.78
N ILE A 5 4.90 -14.91 3.28
CA ILE A 5 3.99 -14.05 2.53
C ILE A 5 4.75 -12.93 1.83
N GLY A 6 4.28 -12.54 0.65
CA GLY A 6 4.73 -11.35 -0.07
C GLY A 6 3.77 -10.20 0.17
N ILE A 7 4.28 -9.05 0.60
CA ILE A 7 3.47 -7.88 0.92
C ILE A 7 3.91 -6.70 0.07
N ASP A 8 2.96 -6.14 -0.67
CA ASP A 8 3.03 -4.78 -1.19
C ASP A 8 2.49 -3.82 -0.13
N LEU A 9 3.37 -3.07 0.53
CA LEU A 9 2.99 -2.04 1.49
C LEU A 9 2.84 -0.70 0.76
N GLY A 10 1.74 -0.52 0.03
CA GLY A 10 1.50 0.65 -0.80
C GLY A 10 1.10 1.92 -0.02
N THR A 11 1.25 3.09 -0.65
CA THR A 11 0.87 4.38 -0.04
C THR A 11 -0.64 4.48 0.18
N THR A 12 -1.43 4.08 -0.80
CA THR A 12 -2.90 4.18 -0.79
C THR A 12 -3.55 2.85 -0.48
N ASN A 13 -3.09 1.77 -1.13
CA ASN A 13 -3.57 0.42 -0.93
C ASN A 13 -2.39 -0.53 -0.75
N SER A 14 -2.57 -1.55 0.06
CA SER A 14 -1.63 -2.65 0.27
C SER A 14 -2.23 -3.96 -0.21
N CYS A 15 -1.36 -4.91 -0.58
CA CYS A 15 -1.76 -6.21 -1.10
C CYS A 15 -0.89 -7.30 -0.48
N VAL A 16 -1.45 -8.49 -0.28
CA VAL A 16 -0.72 -9.65 0.24
C VAL A 16 -0.91 -10.87 -0.66
N SER A 17 0.17 -11.60 -0.88
CA SER A 17 0.19 -12.79 -1.73
C SER A 17 1.03 -13.89 -1.08
N VAL A 18 0.83 -15.13 -1.51
CA VAL A 18 1.55 -16.31 -1.01
C VAL A 18 1.79 -17.30 -2.16
N MET A 19 2.84 -18.11 -2.05
CA MET A 19 3.06 -19.24 -2.98
C MET A 19 2.23 -20.45 -2.57
N GLU A 20 1.38 -20.94 -3.46
CA GLU A 20 0.58 -22.15 -3.29
C GLU A 20 0.68 -23.05 -4.53
N GLY A 21 1.06 -24.30 -4.34
CA GLY A 21 1.15 -25.27 -5.46
C GLY A 21 2.16 -24.89 -6.55
N GLY A 22 3.11 -23.98 -6.27
CA GLY A 22 4.07 -23.49 -7.24
C GLY A 22 3.67 -22.16 -7.92
N GLU A 23 2.43 -21.69 -7.66
CA GLU A 23 1.89 -20.45 -8.23
C GLU A 23 1.68 -19.38 -7.16
N PRO A 24 1.85 -18.10 -7.48
CA PRO A 24 1.55 -17.01 -6.56
C PRO A 24 0.05 -16.71 -6.52
N VAL A 25 -0.52 -16.67 -5.32
CA VAL A 25 -1.94 -16.39 -5.08
C VAL A 25 -2.10 -15.12 -4.25
N VAL A 26 -2.90 -14.16 -4.74
CA VAL A 26 -3.26 -12.97 -3.99
C VAL A 26 -4.36 -13.32 -2.99
N ILE A 27 -4.12 -13.02 -1.72
CA ILE A 27 -5.03 -13.29 -0.62
C ILE A 27 -6.08 -12.17 -0.54
N ALA A 28 -7.36 -12.53 -0.59
CA ALA A 28 -8.42 -11.58 -0.31
C ALA A 28 -8.48 -11.26 1.18
N ASN A 29 -8.75 -9.99 1.51
CA ASN A 29 -8.95 -9.58 2.89
C ASN A 29 -10.32 -10.05 3.43
N SER A 30 -10.56 -9.84 4.72
CA SER A 30 -11.82 -10.23 5.38
C SER A 30 -13.07 -9.55 4.80
N GLU A 31 -12.91 -8.45 4.06
CA GLU A 31 -13.99 -7.76 3.34
C GLU A 31 -14.17 -8.28 1.89
N GLY A 32 -13.45 -9.33 1.49
CA GLY A 32 -13.49 -9.94 0.16
C GLY A 32 -12.74 -9.15 -0.93
N SER A 33 -12.00 -8.11 -0.58
CA SER A 33 -11.19 -7.33 -1.53
C SER A 33 -9.77 -7.88 -1.63
N ARG A 34 -9.18 -7.83 -2.82
CA ARG A 34 -7.80 -8.26 -3.07
C ARG A 34 -6.75 -7.22 -2.65
N THR A 35 -7.20 -5.99 -2.39
CA THR A 35 -6.37 -4.92 -1.84
C THR A 35 -6.99 -4.35 -0.57
N THR A 36 -6.17 -3.87 0.35
CA THR A 36 -6.57 -3.27 1.62
C THR A 36 -6.12 -1.81 1.64
N PRO A 37 -7.01 -0.84 1.86
CA PRO A 37 -6.61 0.56 2.02
C PRO A 37 -5.56 0.73 3.10
N SER A 38 -4.47 1.45 2.81
CA SER A 38 -3.40 1.77 3.76
C SER A 38 -3.83 2.91 4.69
N VAL A 39 -4.93 2.69 5.40
CA VAL A 39 -5.57 3.67 6.28
C VAL A 39 -5.70 3.08 7.67
N VAL A 40 -5.30 3.86 8.67
CA VAL A 40 -5.45 3.53 10.10
C VAL A 40 -6.27 4.62 10.76
N ALA A 41 -7.21 4.24 11.59
CA ALA A 41 -8.02 5.19 12.33
C ALA A 41 -8.24 4.70 13.77
N PHE A 42 -8.54 5.66 14.66
CA PHE A 42 -8.90 5.38 16.04
C PHE A 42 -10.31 5.91 16.28
N SER A 43 -11.19 5.04 16.74
CA SER A 43 -12.57 5.39 17.06
C SER A 43 -12.60 6.26 18.33
N LYS A 44 -13.72 6.92 18.60
CA LYS A 44 -13.91 7.72 19.83
C LYS A 44 -13.74 6.92 21.13
N ASN A 45 -13.79 5.59 21.05
CA ASN A 45 -13.60 4.68 22.18
C ASN A 45 -12.15 4.16 22.27
N GLY A 46 -11.21 4.72 21.50
CA GLY A 46 -9.80 4.30 21.43
C GLY A 46 -9.59 3.00 20.64
N GLU A 47 -10.59 2.53 19.90
CA GLU A 47 -10.48 1.32 19.09
C GLU A 47 -9.69 1.60 17.81
N ARG A 48 -8.71 0.72 17.52
CA ARG A 48 -7.90 0.79 16.31
C ARG A 48 -8.62 0.12 15.13
N LEU A 49 -8.80 0.86 14.06
CA LEU A 49 -9.41 0.41 12.81
C LEU A 49 -8.37 0.49 11.68
N VAL A 50 -8.36 -0.51 10.80
CA VAL A 50 -7.41 -0.58 9.67
C VAL A 50 -8.14 -0.98 8.39
N GLY A 51 -7.73 -0.42 7.28
CA GLY A 51 -8.25 -0.76 5.96
C GLY A 51 -9.56 -0.05 5.63
N GLN A 52 -10.52 -0.76 5.04
CA GLN A 52 -11.75 -0.19 4.53
C GLN A 52 -12.62 0.42 5.63
N ILE A 53 -12.63 -0.19 6.81
CA ILE A 53 -13.38 0.31 7.98
C ILE A 53 -12.82 1.66 8.42
N ALA A 54 -11.48 1.79 8.49
CA ALA A 54 -10.81 3.05 8.80
C ALA A 54 -11.09 4.11 7.73
N LYS A 55 -11.04 3.76 6.44
CA LYS A 55 -11.33 4.68 5.32
C LYS A 55 -12.75 5.22 5.39
N ARG A 56 -13.75 4.39 5.72
CA ARG A 56 -15.16 4.80 5.80
C ARG A 56 -15.44 5.87 6.86
N GLN A 57 -14.71 5.88 7.97
CA GLN A 57 -14.91 6.88 9.02
C GLN A 57 -14.07 8.17 8.83
N ALA A 58 -13.19 8.22 7.84
CA ALA A 58 -12.28 9.36 7.62
C ALA A 58 -13.01 10.71 7.55
N VAL A 59 -14.19 10.76 6.95
CA VAL A 59 -15.03 11.97 6.84
C VAL A 59 -15.50 12.45 8.22
N THR A 60 -15.96 11.54 9.07
CA THR A 60 -16.56 11.87 10.37
C THR A 60 -15.53 11.96 11.50
N ASN A 61 -14.32 11.46 11.25
CA ASN A 61 -13.23 11.41 12.22
C ASN A 61 -11.86 11.69 11.58
N PRO A 62 -11.72 12.84 10.87
CA PRO A 62 -10.50 13.14 10.11
C PRO A 62 -9.26 13.33 10.99
N ASP A 63 -9.42 13.84 12.22
CA ASP A 63 -8.30 14.09 13.14
C ASP A 63 -7.66 12.80 13.67
N ASN A 64 -8.41 11.69 13.73
CA ASN A 64 -7.97 10.40 14.23
C ASN A 64 -7.84 9.36 13.10
N THR A 65 -7.76 9.81 11.84
CA THR A 65 -7.60 8.94 10.67
C THR A 65 -6.32 9.29 9.94
N VAL A 66 -5.43 8.31 9.79
CA VAL A 66 -4.13 8.44 9.14
C VAL A 66 -4.18 7.82 7.76
N ILE A 67 -3.84 8.61 6.76
CA ILE A 67 -3.79 8.22 5.35
C ILE A 67 -2.38 8.53 4.81
N SER A 68 -1.90 7.76 3.83
CA SER A 68 -0.64 7.99 3.10
C SER A 68 0.61 8.06 4.01
N ILE A 69 0.61 7.31 5.12
CA ILE A 69 1.71 7.33 6.09
C ILE A 69 3.07 6.95 5.48
N LYS A 70 3.09 6.14 4.41
CA LYS A 70 4.30 5.70 3.71
C LYS A 70 5.14 6.89 3.22
N ARG A 71 4.53 8.04 2.89
CA ARG A 71 5.22 9.28 2.52
C ARG A 71 6.07 9.88 3.66
N LYS A 72 5.83 9.48 4.91
CA LYS A 72 6.55 9.94 6.10
C LYS A 72 7.57 8.93 6.60
N MET A 73 7.70 7.76 5.97
CA MET A 73 8.67 6.74 6.35
C MET A 73 10.10 7.29 6.32
N GLY A 74 10.90 6.92 7.32
CA GLY A 74 12.29 7.39 7.47
C GLY A 74 12.42 8.86 7.90
N THR A 75 11.33 9.51 8.37
CA THR A 75 11.35 10.85 8.95
C THR A 75 11.09 10.82 10.46
N ALA A 76 11.46 11.91 11.15
CA ALA A 76 11.18 12.09 12.59
C ALA A 76 9.73 12.56 12.88
N GLU A 77 8.89 12.70 11.85
CA GLU A 77 7.52 13.14 12.05
C GLU A 77 6.72 12.11 12.85
N LYS A 78 5.91 12.60 13.77
CA LYS A 78 4.98 11.78 14.53
C LYS A 78 3.55 12.22 14.26
N VAL A 79 2.67 11.25 14.12
CA VAL A 79 1.23 11.48 14.03
C VAL A 79 0.66 11.51 15.43
N LYS A 80 -0.07 12.58 15.77
CA LYS A 80 -0.74 12.70 17.07
C LYS A 80 -2.19 12.28 16.94
N ILE A 81 -2.62 11.36 17.80
CA ILE A 81 -3.98 10.80 17.84
C ILE A 81 -4.38 10.72 19.31
N GLU A 82 -5.45 11.42 19.71
CA GLU A 82 -6.03 11.40 21.07
C GLU A 82 -5.03 11.62 22.23
N GLY A 83 -3.93 12.30 21.96
CA GLY A 83 -2.87 12.58 22.94
C GLY A 83 -1.65 11.69 22.82
N ASP A 84 -1.76 10.57 22.13
CA ASP A 84 -0.65 9.68 21.81
C ASP A 84 0.09 10.13 20.54
N SER A 85 1.35 9.75 20.43
CA SER A 85 2.21 10.10 19.30
C SER A 85 2.79 8.84 18.67
N PHE A 86 2.41 8.57 17.43
CA PHE A 86 2.85 7.40 16.67
C PHE A 86 3.89 7.78 15.62
N THR A 87 4.91 6.96 15.47
CA THR A 87 5.87 7.04 14.36
C THR A 87 5.25 6.47 13.08
N PRO A 88 5.77 6.83 11.88
CA PRO A 88 5.32 6.21 10.63
C PRO A 88 5.47 4.68 10.63
N GLN A 89 6.50 4.14 11.29
CA GLN A 89 6.73 2.70 11.42
C GLN A 89 5.61 2.01 12.22
N GLU A 90 5.18 2.60 13.34
CA GLU A 90 4.10 2.06 14.17
C GLU A 90 2.77 2.05 13.41
N ILE A 91 2.43 3.12 12.70
CA ILE A 91 1.22 3.17 11.87
C ILE A 91 1.30 2.15 10.73
N SER A 92 2.45 2.03 10.06
CA SER A 92 2.67 1.04 9.00
C SER A 92 2.59 -0.39 9.53
N ALA A 93 3.08 -0.62 10.76
CA ALA A 93 2.97 -1.93 11.43
C ALA A 93 1.52 -2.34 11.67
N MET A 94 0.62 -1.41 11.98
CA MET A 94 -0.81 -1.69 12.12
C MET A 94 -1.42 -2.19 10.80
N ILE A 95 -1.00 -1.62 9.67
CA ILE A 95 -1.42 -2.10 8.34
C ILE A 95 -0.87 -3.51 8.09
N LEU A 96 0.41 -3.74 8.38
CA LEU A 96 1.05 -5.04 8.23
C LEU A 96 0.42 -6.11 9.12
N GLN A 97 0.01 -5.77 10.35
CA GLN A 97 -0.73 -6.67 11.25
C GLN A 97 -2.07 -7.10 10.66
N LYS A 98 -2.81 -6.17 10.02
CA LYS A 98 -4.07 -6.50 9.33
C LYS A 98 -3.83 -7.48 8.18
N LEU A 99 -2.83 -7.21 7.33
CA LEU A 99 -2.49 -8.10 6.21
C LEU A 99 -2.02 -9.47 6.69
N LYS A 100 -1.23 -9.52 7.77
CA LYS A 100 -0.82 -10.75 8.43
C LYS A 100 -2.04 -11.55 8.93
N ALA A 101 -2.96 -10.89 9.64
CA ALA A 101 -4.17 -11.53 10.16
C ALA A 101 -5.06 -12.09 9.03
N ASP A 102 -5.21 -11.35 7.92
CA ASP A 102 -5.94 -11.83 6.75
C ASP A 102 -5.24 -13.05 6.12
N ALA A 103 -3.91 -13.04 6.04
CA ALA A 103 -3.14 -14.17 5.54
C ALA A 103 -3.23 -15.39 6.47
N GLU A 104 -3.18 -15.21 7.78
CA GLU A 104 -3.36 -16.28 8.76
C GLU A 104 -4.75 -16.89 8.71
N ALA A 105 -5.78 -16.06 8.52
CA ALA A 105 -7.16 -16.51 8.35
C ALA A 105 -7.33 -17.36 7.06
N TYR A 106 -6.72 -16.92 5.96
CA TYR A 106 -6.74 -17.64 4.69
C TYR A 106 -5.98 -18.98 4.77
N LEU A 107 -4.77 -18.96 5.36
CA LEU A 107 -3.89 -20.14 5.42
C LEU A 107 -4.25 -21.13 6.53
N GLY A 108 -5.09 -20.75 7.49
CA GLY A 108 -5.42 -21.54 8.67
C GLY A 108 -4.23 -21.84 9.60
N SER A 109 -3.15 -21.06 9.50
CA SER A 109 -1.92 -21.25 10.26
C SER A 109 -1.18 -19.93 10.51
N PRO A 110 -0.39 -19.83 11.60
CA PRO A 110 0.38 -18.63 11.92
C PRO A 110 1.37 -18.27 10.80
N VAL A 111 1.50 -16.97 10.52
CA VAL A 111 2.47 -16.40 9.58
C VAL A 111 3.49 -15.59 10.36
N THR A 112 4.75 -15.95 10.24
CA THR A 112 5.86 -15.32 10.97
C THR A 112 6.90 -14.66 10.07
N GLN A 113 6.86 -14.93 8.76
CA GLN A 113 7.89 -14.49 7.82
C GLN A 113 7.27 -13.79 6.62
N ALA A 114 7.93 -12.72 6.15
CA ALA A 114 7.46 -11.96 5.00
C ALA A 114 8.61 -11.43 4.14
N VAL A 115 8.30 -11.21 2.85
CA VAL A 115 9.01 -10.31 1.94
C VAL A 115 8.15 -9.06 1.80
N ILE A 116 8.73 -7.87 2.03
CA ILE A 116 8.00 -6.59 1.98
C ILE A 116 8.61 -5.72 0.89
N THR A 117 7.77 -5.04 0.11
CA THR A 117 8.23 -4.18 -0.97
C THR A 117 8.40 -2.72 -0.52
N VAL A 118 9.30 -2.04 -1.22
CA VAL A 118 9.54 -0.60 -1.08
C VAL A 118 9.72 0.04 -2.46
N PRO A 119 9.41 1.33 -2.63
CA PRO A 119 9.79 2.06 -3.84
C PRO A 119 11.30 1.92 -4.12
N ALA A 120 11.67 1.80 -5.39
CA ALA A 120 13.07 1.62 -5.76
C ALA A 120 13.94 2.79 -5.31
N TYR A 121 13.38 4.01 -5.31
CA TYR A 121 14.08 5.23 -4.95
C TYR A 121 14.04 5.57 -3.45
N PHE A 122 13.57 4.63 -2.59
CA PHE A 122 13.67 4.77 -1.15
C PHE A 122 15.13 4.77 -0.70
N ASN A 123 15.48 5.74 0.17
CA ASN A 123 16.79 5.80 0.81
C ASN A 123 16.90 4.75 1.95
N ASP A 124 18.10 4.61 2.50
CA ASP A 124 18.39 3.64 3.56
C ASP A 124 17.47 3.80 4.78
N SER A 125 17.23 5.04 5.25
CA SER A 125 16.36 5.31 6.40
C SER A 125 14.92 4.82 6.18
N GLN A 126 14.40 4.96 4.96
CA GLN A 126 13.05 4.53 4.59
C GLN A 126 12.95 3.00 4.49
N ARG A 127 14.00 2.33 3.98
CA ARG A 127 14.11 0.86 3.92
C ARG A 127 14.17 0.27 5.32
N GLN A 128 15.03 0.80 6.19
CA GLN A 128 15.14 0.36 7.57
C GLN A 128 13.81 0.57 8.33
N ALA A 129 13.18 1.73 8.18
CA ALA A 129 11.88 2.01 8.79
C ALA A 129 10.80 1.01 8.35
N THR A 130 10.83 0.55 7.09
CA THR A 130 9.91 -0.48 6.59
C THR A 130 10.21 -1.85 7.23
N LYS A 131 11.49 -2.20 7.38
CA LYS A 131 11.90 -3.42 8.06
C LYS A 131 11.47 -3.43 9.54
N ASP A 132 11.64 -2.28 10.22
CA ASP A 132 11.21 -2.09 11.61
C ASP A 132 9.68 -2.21 11.75
N ALA A 133 8.91 -1.64 10.82
CA ALA A 133 7.46 -1.80 10.79
C ALA A 133 7.04 -3.28 10.68
N GLY A 134 7.75 -4.08 9.86
CA GLY A 134 7.55 -5.52 9.78
C GLY A 134 7.84 -6.22 11.10
N LYS A 135 8.95 -5.87 11.76
CA LYS A 135 9.33 -6.42 13.08
C LYS A 135 8.27 -6.08 14.15
N ILE A 136 7.79 -4.83 14.20
CA ILE A 136 6.72 -4.39 15.11
C ILE A 136 5.42 -5.16 14.83
N ALA A 137 5.12 -5.47 13.57
CA ALA A 137 3.97 -6.29 13.19
C ALA A 137 4.10 -7.78 13.57
N GLY A 138 5.24 -8.19 14.14
CA GLY A 138 5.53 -9.58 14.49
C GLY A 138 5.87 -10.43 13.28
N LEU A 139 6.51 -9.83 12.27
CA LEU A 139 7.01 -10.49 11.06
C LEU A 139 8.54 -10.44 11.04
N GLU A 140 9.18 -11.58 10.83
CA GLU A 140 10.56 -11.64 10.39
C GLU A 140 10.62 -11.23 8.91
N VAL A 141 11.19 -10.05 8.64
CA VAL A 141 11.35 -9.55 7.27
C VAL A 141 12.59 -10.18 6.66
N LEU A 142 12.39 -11.24 5.87
CA LEU A 142 13.46 -11.98 5.23
C LEU A 142 14.15 -11.18 4.12
N ARG A 143 13.36 -10.36 3.41
CA ARG A 143 13.84 -9.53 2.32
C ARG A 143 13.01 -8.26 2.20
N ILE A 144 13.70 -7.13 1.97
CA ILE A 144 13.11 -5.92 1.38
C ILE A 144 13.42 -5.97 -0.12
N ILE A 145 12.39 -5.85 -0.96
CA ILE A 145 12.53 -5.87 -2.43
C ILE A 145 11.93 -4.60 -3.03
N ASN A 146 12.53 -4.10 -4.10
CA ASN A 146 12.00 -2.92 -4.81
C ASN A 146 10.69 -3.26 -5.55
N GLU A 147 9.70 -2.36 -5.51
CA GLU A 147 8.39 -2.53 -6.15
C GLU A 147 8.50 -2.85 -7.65
N PRO A 148 9.27 -2.08 -8.47
CA PRO A 148 9.43 -2.42 -9.88
C PRO A 148 10.12 -3.77 -10.08
N THR A 149 11.07 -4.13 -9.22
CA THR A 149 11.75 -5.43 -9.30
C THR A 149 10.78 -6.57 -8.99
N ALA A 150 9.92 -6.43 -8.00
CA ALA A 150 8.85 -7.38 -7.72
C ALA A 150 7.87 -7.49 -8.90
N ALA A 151 7.48 -6.37 -9.52
CA ALA A 151 6.63 -6.39 -10.70
C ALA A 151 7.29 -7.12 -11.89
N ALA A 152 8.62 -6.99 -12.05
CA ALA A 152 9.37 -7.74 -13.06
C ALA A 152 9.32 -9.24 -12.82
N LEU A 153 9.46 -9.69 -11.57
CA LEU A 153 9.34 -11.11 -11.21
C LEU A 153 7.96 -11.65 -11.56
N ALA A 154 6.90 -10.90 -11.25
CA ALA A 154 5.52 -11.29 -11.59
C ALA A 154 5.29 -11.39 -13.10
N TYR A 155 5.93 -10.51 -13.89
CA TYR A 155 5.84 -10.53 -15.35
C TYR A 155 6.69 -11.64 -15.99
N GLY A 156 7.92 -11.82 -15.49
CA GLY A 156 8.96 -12.62 -16.15
C GLY A 156 8.99 -14.09 -15.76
N MET A 157 8.21 -14.53 -14.76
CA MET A 157 8.26 -15.89 -14.23
C MET A 157 8.11 -16.97 -15.32
N ASP A 158 7.31 -16.68 -16.37
CA ASP A 158 7.03 -17.61 -17.47
C ASP A 158 7.75 -17.25 -18.78
N LYS A 159 8.73 -16.34 -18.76
CA LYS A 159 9.39 -15.86 -19.97
C LYS A 159 10.76 -16.51 -20.17
N GLU A 160 10.91 -17.18 -21.31
CA GLU A 160 12.14 -17.88 -21.71
C GLU A 160 13.09 -17.02 -22.58
N GLN A 161 12.63 -15.84 -23.05
CA GLN A 161 13.42 -15.01 -23.98
C GLN A 161 14.06 -13.83 -23.26
N ASP A 162 15.31 -13.55 -23.62
CA ASP A 162 16.02 -12.34 -23.18
C ASP A 162 15.27 -11.07 -23.57
N GLN A 163 14.95 -10.23 -22.60
CA GLN A 163 14.19 -9.01 -22.79
C GLN A 163 14.73 -7.87 -21.94
N LYS A 164 14.93 -6.72 -22.55
CA LYS A 164 15.08 -5.47 -21.81
C LYS A 164 13.71 -4.84 -21.64
N ILE A 165 13.32 -4.66 -20.40
CA ILE A 165 12.02 -4.10 -20.04
C ILE A 165 12.17 -2.79 -19.29
N MET A 166 11.21 -1.90 -19.49
CA MET A 166 11.04 -0.70 -18.68
C MET A 166 9.81 -0.90 -17.80
N ILE A 167 9.97 -0.71 -16.51
CA ILE A 167 8.88 -0.65 -15.56
C ILE A 167 8.65 0.81 -15.19
N TYR A 168 7.43 1.28 -15.44
CA TYR A 168 6.97 2.61 -15.11
C TYR A 168 5.93 2.46 -14.00
N ASP A 169 6.34 2.73 -12.77
CA ASP A 169 5.51 2.56 -11.58
C ASP A 169 5.07 3.92 -11.05
N LEU A 170 3.78 4.25 -11.24
CA LEU A 170 3.16 5.44 -10.70
C LEU A 170 2.07 5.02 -9.70
N GLY A 171 2.46 4.96 -8.44
CA GLY A 171 1.59 4.59 -7.33
C GLY A 171 0.75 5.76 -6.79
N GLY A 172 0.30 5.63 -5.54
CA GLY A 172 -0.44 6.69 -4.86
C GLY A 172 0.44 7.83 -4.36
N GLY A 173 1.71 7.56 -4.01
CA GLY A 173 2.59 8.56 -3.40
C GLY A 173 3.97 8.68 -4.00
N THR A 174 4.39 7.72 -4.83
CA THR A 174 5.72 7.64 -5.42
C THR A 174 5.65 7.34 -6.90
N PHE A 175 6.68 7.77 -7.62
CA PHE A 175 6.94 7.43 -9.01
C PHE A 175 8.33 6.81 -9.13
N ASP A 176 8.41 5.63 -9.71
CA ASP A 176 9.65 4.94 -10.01
C ASP A 176 9.68 4.47 -11.47
N VAL A 177 10.86 4.53 -12.07
CA VAL A 177 11.14 3.92 -13.37
C VAL A 177 12.39 3.08 -13.26
N SER A 178 12.31 1.81 -13.69
CA SER A 178 13.44 0.89 -13.67
C SER A 178 13.61 0.23 -15.04
N ILE A 179 14.86 0.08 -15.44
CA ILE A 179 15.25 -0.66 -16.64
C ILE A 179 15.87 -1.98 -16.18
N LEU A 180 15.33 -3.08 -16.68
CA LEU A 180 15.79 -4.42 -16.34
C LEU A 180 16.17 -5.21 -17.59
N ASP A 181 17.15 -6.08 -17.43
CA ASP A 181 17.47 -7.16 -18.36
C ASP A 181 16.97 -8.48 -17.73
N ILE A 182 16.14 -9.20 -18.48
CA ILE A 182 15.55 -10.46 -18.02
C ILE A 182 15.96 -11.53 -19.03
N GLY A 183 16.60 -12.60 -18.56
CA GLY A 183 16.98 -13.73 -19.39
C GLY A 183 17.48 -14.90 -18.58
N ASP A 184 17.20 -16.13 -19.02
CA ASP A 184 17.67 -17.38 -18.41
C ASP A 184 17.44 -17.47 -16.88
N GLY A 185 16.31 -16.95 -16.39
CA GLY A 185 15.99 -16.91 -14.96
C GLY A 185 16.71 -15.81 -14.16
N VAL A 186 17.51 -14.97 -14.82
CA VAL A 186 18.20 -13.82 -14.20
C VAL A 186 17.40 -12.55 -14.44
N PHE A 187 17.14 -11.82 -13.38
CA PHE A 187 16.50 -10.50 -13.38
C PHE A 187 17.52 -9.48 -12.89
N GLU A 188 18.12 -8.75 -13.82
CA GLU A 188 19.14 -7.76 -13.51
C GLU A 188 18.57 -6.34 -13.70
N VAL A 189 18.58 -5.55 -12.62
CA VAL A 189 18.26 -4.13 -12.70
C VAL A 189 19.48 -3.39 -13.23
N LEU A 190 19.35 -2.76 -14.40
CA LEU A 190 20.42 -1.97 -15.03
C LEU A 190 20.47 -0.55 -14.46
N SER A 191 19.30 0.04 -14.22
CA SER A 191 19.17 1.38 -13.64
C SER A 191 17.79 1.60 -13.04
N THR A 192 17.72 2.52 -12.08
CA THR A 192 16.47 3.02 -11.52
C THR A 192 16.56 4.53 -11.31
N ASN A 193 15.43 5.23 -11.46
CA ASN A 193 15.26 6.64 -11.15
C ASN A 193 13.82 6.90 -10.68
N GLY A 194 13.54 8.03 -10.01
CA GLY A 194 12.19 8.26 -9.54
C GLY A 194 12.00 9.55 -8.76
N ASN A 195 10.80 9.67 -8.18
CA ASN A 195 10.42 10.76 -7.30
C ASN A 195 9.54 10.20 -6.15
N THR A 196 10.04 10.27 -4.93
CA THR A 196 9.36 9.75 -3.73
C THR A 196 8.20 10.63 -3.25
N HIS A 197 7.89 11.73 -3.95
CA HIS A 197 6.82 12.68 -3.63
C HIS A 197 5.98 13.02 -4.87
N LEU A 198 5.76 12.04 -5.74
CA LEU A 198 4.91 12.17 -6.92
C LEU A 198 4.05 10.92 -7.05
N GLY A 199 2.73 11.08 -7.01
CA GLY A 199 1.80 9.96 -7.15
C GLY A 199 0.34 10.41 -7.17
N GLY A 200 -0.59 9.46 -7.13
CA GLY A 200 -2.02 9.70 -7.20
C GLY A 200 -2.57 10.70 -6.19
N ASP A 201 -1.96 10.80 -5.00
CA ASP A 201 -2.34 11.78 -3.98
C ASP A 201 -2.13 13.23 -4.46
N ASP A 202 -1.09 13.47 -5.28
CA ASP A 202 -0.80 14.80 -5.83
C ASP A 202 -1.83 15.19 -6.90
N PHE A 203 -2.30 14.21 -7.68
CA PHE A 203 -3.42 14.42 -8.62
C PHE A 203 -4.71 14.74 -7.87
N ASP A 204 -4.99 14.06 -6.77
CA ASP A 204 -6.15 14.33 -5.93
C ASP A 204 -6.08 15.73 -5.31
N GLU A 205 -4.91 16.16 -4.85
CA GLU A 205 -4.70 17.49 -4.27
C GLU A 205 -4.97 18.61 -5.29
N VAL A 206 -4.55 18.42 -6.54
CA VAL A 206 -4.84 19.36 -7.63
C VAL A 206 -6.34 19.47 -7.88
N ILE A 207 -7.08 18.35 -7.91
CA ILE A 207 -8.55 18.36 -8.04
C ILE A 207 -9.18 19.05 -6.83
N MET A 208 -8.75 18.71 -5.61
CA MET A 208 -9.26 19.34 -4.38
C MET A 208 -9.11 20.84 -4.42
N LYS A 209 -7.94 21.35 -4.78
CA LYS A 209 -7.68 22.79 -4.92
C LYS A 209 -8.61 23.42 -5.94
N TYR A 210 -8.78 22.80 -7.09
CA TYR A 210 -9.73 23.26 -8.11
C TYR A 210 -11.16 23.36 -7.54
N LEU A 211 -11.63 22.33 -6.82
CA LEU A 211 -12.98 22.31 -6.23
C LEU A 211 -13.15 23.39 -5.15
N VAL A 212 -12.15 23.62 -4.30
CA VAL A 212 -12.16 24.69 -3.30
C VAL A 212 -12.24 26.05 -3.97
N ASP A 213 -11.42 26.28 -5.01
CA ASP A 213 -11.39 27.56 -5.74
C ASP A 213 -12.73 27.83 -6.47
N GLU A 214 -13.32 26.84 -7.12
CA GLU A 214 -14.61 26.97 -7.80
C GLU A 214 -15.76 27.20 -6.78
N PHE A 215 -15.73 26.48 -5.66
CA PHE A 215 -16.74 26.70 -4.61
C PHE A 215 -16.59 28.10 -4.00
N LYS A 216 -15.39 28.57 -3.76
CA LYS A 216 -15.13 29.93 -3.26
C LYS A 216 -15.59 31.01 -4.25
N LYS A 217 -15.40 30.80 -5.55
CA LYS A 217 -15.91 31.73 -6.59
C LYS A 217 -17.44 31.79 -6.60
N SER A 218 -18.12 30.66 -6.42
CA SER A 218 -19.58 30.58 -6.52
C SER A 218 -20.30 30.97 -5.24
N SER A 219 -19.74 30.63 -4.05
CA SER A 219 -20.39 30.82 -2.74
C SER A 219 -19.76 31.90 -1.88
N GLY A 220 -18.53 32.35 -2.21
CA GLY A 220 -17.74 33.26 -1.36
C GLY A 220 -17.10 32.59 -0.14
N ILE A 221 -17.30 31.27 0.06
CA ILE A 221 -16.84 30.53 1.24
C ILE A 221 -15.60 29.73 0.91
N ASP A 222 -14.59 29.80 1.78
CA ASP A 222 -13.37 29.02 1.69
C ASP A 222 -13.48 27.75 2.54
N LEU A 223 -13.43 26.58 1.90
CA LEU A 223 -13.56 25.29 2.57
C LEU A 223 -12.25 24.78 3.19
N SER A 224 -11.11 25.41 2.92
CA SER A 224 -9.78 24.92 3.32
C SER A 224 -9.58 24.79 4.83
N SER A 225 -10.35 25.52 5.64
CA SER A 225 -10.32 25.45 7.10
C SER A 225 -11.25 24.41 7.71
N ASP A 226 -12.19 23.86 6.93
CA ASP A 226 -13.14 22.84 7.37
C ASP A 226 -12.59 21.43 7.07
N LYS A 227 -12.09 20.75 8.09
CA LYS A 227 -11.48 19.43 7.97
C LYS A 227 -12.44 18.37 7.41
N MET A 228 -13.71 18.41 7.79
CA MET A 228 -14.72 17.47 7.29
C MET A 228 -15.01 17.74 5.81
N ALA A 229 -15.15 19.00 5.43
CA ALA A 229 -15.32 19.38 4.04
C ALA A 229 -14.10 18.95 3.21
N MET A 230 -12.88 19.23 3.69
CA MET A 230 -11.64 18.84 3.02
C MET A 230 -11.50 17.32 2.87
N GLN A 231 -11.90 16.52 3.87
CA GLN A 231 -11.89 15.07 3.75
C GLN A 231 -12.91 14.57 2.72
N ARG A 232 -14.11 15.15 2.69
CA ARG A 232 -15.13 14.84 1.66
C ARG A 232 -14.65 15.22 0.26
N LEU A 233 -13.97 16.36 0.13
CA LEU A 233 -13.34 16.77 -1.12
C LEU A 233 -12.25 15.80 -1.56
N LYS A 234 -11.43 15.30 -0.63
CA LYS A 234 -10.40 14.31 -0.93
C LYS A 234 -10.99 13.01 -1.49
N GLU A 235 -12.01 12.47 -0.84
CA GLU A 235 -12.69 11.26 -1.32
C GLU A 235 -13.35 11.48 -2.69
N ALA A 236 -13.97 12.63 -2.88
CA ALA A 236 -14.59 12.98 -4.16
C ALA A 236 -13.56 13.20 -5.27
N ALA A 237 -12.41 13.78 -4.96
CA ALA A 237 -11.30 13.96 -5.90
C ALA A 237 -10.70 12.62 -6.33
N GLU A 238 -10.39 11.72 -5.37
CA GLU A 238 -9.93 10.36 -5.66
C GLU A 238 -10.92 9.61 -6.55
N LYS A 239 -12.21 9.66 -6.20
CA LYS A 239 -13.27 9.04 -6.99
C LYS A 239 -13.34 9.61 -8.39
N ALA A 240 -13.33 10.93 -8.53
CA ALA A 240 -13.38 11.61 -9.83
C ALA A 240 -12.16 11.25 -10.70
N LYS A 241 -10.95 11.21 -10.14
CA LYS A 241 -9.73 10.75 -10.82
C LYS A 241 -9.90 9.34 -11.38
N ILE A 242 -10.41 8.42 -10.57
CA ILE A 242 -10.64 7.02 -10.97
C ILE A 242 -11.69 6.95 -12.09
N GLU A 243 -12.83 7.62 -11.94
CA GLU A 243 -13.90 7.64 -12.94
C GLU A 243 -13.42 8.24 -14.27
N LEU A 244 -12.70 9.37 -14.23
CA LEU A 244 -12.17 10.04 -15.42
C LEU A 244 -11.13 9.20 -16.18
N SER A 245 -10.58 8.16 -15.57
CA SER A 245 -9.76 7.18 -16.31
C SER A 245 -10.60 6.33 -17.29
N GLY A 246 -11.91 6.15 -17.04
CA GLY A 246 -12.83 5.39 -17.90
C GLY A 246 -13.81 6.26 -18.71
N VAL A 247 -14.23 7.43 -18.19
CA VAL A 247 -15.25 8.27 -18.80
C VAL A 247 -14.71 9.65 -19.15
N GLN A 248 -15.44 10.41 -20.03
CA GLN A 248 -15.01 11.75 -20.48
C GLN A 248 -15.37 12.87 -19.50
N GLN A 249 -16.32 12.64 -18.62
CA GLN A 249 -16.73 13.58 -17.57
C GLN A 249 -17.36 12.86 -16.40
N THR A 250 -17.26 13.46 -15.21
CA THR A 250 -17.93 12.98 -13.99
C THR A 250 -18.55 14.16 -13.26
N ASN A 251 -19.63 13.90 -12.52
CA ASN A 251 -20.26 14.90 -11.66
C ASN A 251 -19.82 14.69 -10.21
N ILE A 252 -19.26 15.73 -9.61
CA ILE A 252 -18.88 15.78 -8.21
C ILE A 252 -19.96 16.51 -7.45
N ASN A 253 -20.84 15.74 -6.78
CA ASN A 253 -21.95 16.28 -6.01
C ASN A 253 -21.76 15.98 -4.52
N LEU A 254 -21.54 17.05 -3.75
CA LEU A 254 -21.34 16.99 -2.29
C LEU A 254 -22.43 17.85 -1.62
N PRO A 255 -23.60 17.28 -1.33
CA PRO A 255 -24.66 17.99 -0.64
C PRO A 255 -24.23 18.33 0.79
N PHE A 256 -24.68 19.49 1.32
CA PHE A 256 -24.40 19.94 2.68
C PHE A 256 -22.88 19.96 2.98
N ILE A 257 -22.08 20.50 2.04
CA ILE A 257 -20.62 20.56 2.22
C ILE A 257 -20.24 21.53 3.35
N THR A 258 -21.00 22.61 3.49
CA THR A 258 -20.89 23.59 4.58
C THR A 258 -22.23 24.34 4.75
N ALA A 259 -22.30 25.31 5.69
CA ALA A 259 -23.46 26.16 5.89
C ALA A 259 -23.02 27.58 6.26
N ASP A 260 -23.84 28.58 5.91
CA ASP A 260 -23.71 29.97 6.36
C ASP A 260 -25.02 30.48 6.95
N SER A 261 -25.12 31.80 7.19
CA SER A 261 -26.31 32.44 7.73
C SER A 261 -27.54 32.33 6.83
N THR A 262 -27.38 31.99 5.54
CA THR A 262 -28.45 31.79 4.56
C THR A 262 -28.91 30.34 4.45
N GLY A 263 -28.23 29.41 5.11
CA GLY A 263 -28.54 27.99 5.13
C GLY A 263 -27.42 27.09 4.59
N PRO A 264 -27.75 25.82 4.35
CA PRO A 264 -26.78 24.84 3.85
C PRO A 264 -26.32 25.16 2.42
N LYS A 265 -25.05 24.86 2.15
CA LYS A 265 -24.41 25.01 0.84
C LYS A 265 -24.03 23.65 0.27
N HIS A 266 -24.14 23.52 -1.03
CA HIS A 266 -23.88 22.30 -1.78
C HIS A 266 -22.82 22.58 -2.83
N LEU A 267 -21.91 21.62 -3.04
CA LEU A 267 -20.99 21.63 -4.17
C LEU A 267 -21.53 20.69 -5.23
N ASP A 268 -21.72 21.19 -6.45
CA ASP A 268 -22.15 20.43 -7.62
C ASP A 268 -21.35 20.92 -8.84
N ILE A 269 -20.34 20.14 -9.22
CA ILE A 269 -19.39 20.51 -10.28
C ILE A 269 -19.22 19.32 -11.22
N THR A 270 -19.38 19.57 -12.51
CA THR A 270 -19.01 18.61 -13.55
C THR A 270 -17.53 18.81 -13.91
N LEU A 271 -16.72 17.79 -13.68
CA LEU A 271 -15.32 17.77 -14.08
C LEU A 271 -15.17 16.93 -15.37
N THR A 272 -14.59 17.52 -16.41
CA THR A 272 -14.27 16.81 -17.66
C THR A 272 -12.85 16.26 -17.61
N ARG A 273 -12.59 15.17 -18.36
CA ARG A 273 -11.24 14.63 -18.53
C ARG A 273 -10.28 15.69 -19.08
N SER A 274 -10.69 16.47 -20.09
CA SER A 274 -9.84 17.54 -20.64
C SER A 274 -9.45 18.57 -19.59
N LYS A 275 -10.36 18.90 -18.65
CA LYS A 275 -10.03 19.83 -17.55
C LYS A 275 -9.11 19.17 -16.52
N PHE A 276 -9.32 17.90 -16.23
CA PHE A 276 -8.44 17.10 -15.38
C PHE A 276 -7.02 17.03 -15.98
N ASP A 277 -6.91 16.71 -17.29
CA ASP A 277 -5.64 16.62 -17.98
C ASP A 277 -4.91 17.99 -18.00
N GLU A 278 -5.64 19.09 -18.21
CA GLU A 278 -5.09 20.46 -18.11
C GLU A 278 -4.52 20.73 -16.71
N LEU A 279 -5.27 20.41 -15.68
CA LEU A 279 -4.90 20.67 -14.29
C LEU A 279 -3.67 19.84 -13.85
N THR A 280 -3.53 18.63 -14.36
CA THR A 280 -2.51 17.66 -13.93
C THR A 280 -1.35 17.54 -14.92
N HIS A 281 -1.34 18.34 -15.98
CA HIS A 281 -0.33 18.31 -17.05
C HIS A 281 1.10 18.28 -16.53
N ASP A 282 1.43 19.19 -15.61
CA ASP A 282 2.79 19.31 -15.08
C ASP A 282 3.21 18.09 -14.26
N LEU A 283 2.27 17.46 -13.55
CA LEU A 283 2.54 16.21 -12.80
C LEU A 283 2.88 15.08 -13.77
N VAL A 284 2.12 14.95 -14.85
CA VAL A 284 2.35 13.93 -15.88
C VAL A 284 3.70 14.16 -16.57
N GLU A 285 3.97 15.37 -17.07
CA GLU A 285 5.21 15.71 -17.78
C GLU A 285 6.45 15.58 -16.87
N SER A 286 6.33 15.82 -15.57
CA SER A 286 7.44 15.68 -14.62
C SER A 286 8.04 14.26 -14.58
N THR A 287 7.27 13.24 -14.96
CA THR A 287 7.75 11.86 -15.02
C THR A 287 8.69 11.58 -16.19
N ALA A 288 8.71 12.43 -17.21
CA ALA A 288 9.56 12.24 -18.40
C ALA A 288 11.06 12.32 -18.08
N VAL A 289 11.45 13.20 -17.15
CA VAL A 289 12.86 13.38 -16.79
C VAL A 289 13.46 12.14 -16.12
N PRO A 290 12.83 11.52 -15.09
CA PRO A 290 13.30 10.25 -14.53
C PRO A 290 13.40 9.12 -15.58
N VAL A 291 12.45 9.03 -16.54
CA VAL A 291 12.51 8.04 -17.62
C VAL A 291 13.75 8.23 -18.48
N GLN A 292 14.06 9.46 -18.87
CA GLN A 292 15.25 9.77 -19.66
C GLN A 292 16.54 9.49 -18.89
N ASN A 293 16.57 9.83 -17.60
CA ASN A 293 17.72 9.57 -16.74
C ASN A 293 17.98 8.07 -16.58
N ALA A 294 16.94 7.26 -16.33
CA ALA A 294 17.08 5.81 -16.21
C ALA A 294 17.67 5.19 -17.49
N LEU A 295 17.20 5.57 -18.66
CA LEU A 295 17.76 5.11 -19.94
C LEU A 295 19.22 5.52 -20.12
N LYS A 296 19.53 6.78 -19.81
CA LYS A 296 20.90 7.29 -19.90
C LYS A 296 21.85 6.51 -18.96
N ASP A 297 21.41 6.28 -17.72
CA ASP A 297 22.20 5.56 -16.71
C ASP A 297 22.41 4.09 -17.09
N ALA A 298 21.42 3.46 -17.73
CA ALA A 298 21.54 2.12 -18.31
C ALA A 298 22.41 2.06 -19.58
N GLY A 299 22.78 3.20 -20.16
CA GLY A 299 23.49 3.26 -21.44
C GLY A 299 22.64 2.80 -22.63
N LEU A 300 21.31 2.89 -22.51
CA LEU A 300 20.35 2.39 -23.49
C LEU A 300 19.55 3.53 -24.15
N SER A 301 19.02 3.23 -25.32
CA SER A 301 18.02 4.03 -26.02
C SER A 301 16.62 3.39 -25.90
N MET A 302 15.58 4.14 -26.24
CA MET A 302 14.20 3.60 -26.29
C MET A 302 14.04 2.42 -27.26
N ASN A 303 14.88 2.35 -28.30
CA ASN A 303 14.83 1.24 -29.26
C ASN A 303 15.30 -0.08 -28.65
N ASP A 304 16.15 -0.01 -27.63
CA ASP A 304 16.70 -1.19 -26.95
C ASP A 304 15.69 -1.80 -25.97
N ILE A 305 14.64 -1.06 -25.59
CA ILE A 305 13.58 -1.54 -24.70
C ILE A 305 12.60 -2.40 -25.49
N HIS A 306 12.41 -3.64 -25.10
CA HIS A 306 11.50 -4.57 -25.75
C HIS A 306 10.05 -4.37 -25.29
N LYS A 307 9.84 -4.16 -23.99
CA LYS A 307 8.53 -4.04 -23.34
C LYS A 307 8.49 -2.90 -22.35
N VAL A 308 7.31 -2.30 -22.19
CA VAL A 308 7.03 -1.31 -21.15
C VAL A 308 5.88 -1.83 -20.31
N LEU A 309 6.10 -1.97 -19.01
CA LEU A 309 5.12 -2.41 -18.03
C LEU A 309 4.64 -1.22 -17.21
N LEU A 310 3.33 -1.11 -17.05
CA LEU A 310 2.71 -0.08 -16.20
C LEU A 310 2.30 -0.70 -14.87
N VAL A 311 2.81 -0.13 -13.79
CA VAL A 311 2.59 -0.55 -12.41
C VAL A 311 2.02 0.63 -11.62
N GLY A 312 1.24 0.33 -10.56
CA GLY A 312 0.58 1.33 -9.76
C GLY A 312 -0.73 1.86 -10.37
N GLY A 313 -1.72 2.09 -9.51
CA GLY A 313 -3.07 2.47 -9.95
C GLY A 313 -3.15 3.75 -10.76
N SER A 314 -2.23 4.71 -10.54
CA SER A 314 -2.21 5.99 -11.26
C SER A 314 -1.76 5.88 -12.72
N THR A 315 -1.17 4.76 -13.14
CA THR A 315 -0.88 4.47 -14.55
C THR A 315 -2.13 4.20 -15.39
N ARG A 316 -3.29 4.05 -14.76
CA ARG A 316 -4.59 3.94 -15.45
C ARG A 316 -5.05 5.27 -16.05
N ILE A 317 -4.47 6.40 -15.63
CA ILE A 317 -4.77 7.74 -16.15
C ILE A 317 -4.38 7.81 -17.64
N PRO A 318 -5.33 8.14 -18.55
CA PRO A 318 -5.04 8.13 -19.99
C PRO A 318 -3.86 9.03 -20.39
N ALA A 319 -3.76 10.24 -19.82
CA ALA A 319 -2.65 11.16 -20.11
C ALA A 319 -1.28 10.56 -19.76
N VAL A 320 -1.20 9.73 -18.70
CA VAL A 320 0.02 9.00 -18.33
C VAL A 320 0.35 7.95 -19.39
N GLN A 321 -0.64 7.18 -19.85
CA GLN A 321 -0.43 6.17 -20.90
C GLN A 321 0.00 6.80 -22.22
N GLU A 322 -0.58 7.95 -22.58
CA GLU A 322 -0.22 8.72 -23.76
C GLU A 322 1.22 9.27 -23.66
N LEU A 323 1.61 9.77 -22.49
CA LEU A 323 2.99 10.20 -22.26
C LEU A 323 3.96 9.04 -22.44
N VAL A 324 3.70 7.90 -21.81
CA VAL A 324 4.56 6.71 -21.92
C VAL A 324 4.68 6.28 -23.38
N LYS A 325 3.56 6.20 -24.11
CA LYS A 325 3.58 5.88 -25.54
C LYS A 325 4.36 6.90 -26.35
N ARG A 326 4.22 8.21 -26.07
CA ARG A 326 4.96 9.28 -26.73
C ARG A 326 6.47 9.17 -26.49
N LEU A 327 6.88 8.87 -25.24
CA LEU A 327 8.29 8.75 -24.87
C LEU A 327 8.95 7.48 -25.44
N THR A 328 8.21 6.37 -25.45
CA THR A 328 8.77 5.05 -25.78
C THR A 328 8.49 4.61 -27.21
N GLY A 329 7.50 5.22 -27.87
CA GLY A 329 6.99 4.76 -29.16
C GLY A 329 6.28 3.41 -29.11
N LYS A 330 6.00 2.87 -27.91
CA LYS A 330 5.45 1.54 -27.68
C LYS A 330 4.14 1.62 -26.90
N GLU A 331 3.24 0.70 -27.18
CA GLU A 331 2.09 0.45 -26.31
C GLU A 331 2.58 -0.31 -25.05
N ALA A 332 2.07 0.08 -23.91
CA ALA A 332 2.36 -0.62 -22.67
C ALA A 332 1.78 -2.04 -22.69
N ASP A 333 2.53 -3.00 -22.16
CA ASP A 333 2.05 -4.37 -21.98
C ASP A 333 0.97 -4.40 -20.88
N LYS A 334 -0.13 -5.12 -21.15
CA LYS A 334 -1.28 -5.25 -20.25
C LYS A 334 -1.39 -6.64 -19.60
N GLY A 335 -0.31 -7.42 -19.67
CA GLY A 335 -0.26 -8.79 -19.17
C GLY A 335 -0.24 -8.93 -17.65
N ILE A 336 -0.05 -7.82 -16.92
CA ILE A 336 -0.03 -7.83 -15.45
C ILE A 336 -1.12 -6.92 -14.88
N ASN A 337 -1.65 -7.28 -13.71
CA ASN A 337 -2.52 -6.37 -12.96
C ASN A 337 -1.67 -5.36 -12.17
N PRO A 338 -1.74 -4.05 -12.48
CA PRO A 338 -0.89 -3.05 -11.85
C PRO A 338 -1.11 -2.86 -10.35
N ASP A 339 -2.22 -3.37 -9.80
CA ASP A 339 -2.56 -3.27 -8.38
C ASP A 339 -2.11 -4.50 -7.56
N GLU A 340 -1.70 -5.60 -8.21
CA GLU A 340 -1.41 -6.89 -7.57
C GLU A 340 -0.01 -7.42 -7.89
N CYS A 341 0.56 -7.05 -9.04
CA CYS A 341 1.81 -7.64 -9.54
C CYS A 341 2.99 -7.48 -8.56
N VAL A 342 3.01 -6.39 -7.79
CA VAL A 342 4.06 -6.13 -6.80
C VAL A 342 3.99 -7.15 -5.65
N ALA A 343 2.80 -7.41 -5.11
CA ALA A 343 2.61 -8.43 -4.07
C ALA A 343 2.89 -9.84 -4.59
N ILE A 344 2.48 -10.13 -5.83
CA ILE A 344 2.78 -11.38 -6.53
C ILE A 344 4.29 -11.60 -6.62
N GLY A 345 5.05 -10.60 -7.09
CA GLY A 345 6.50 -10.70 -7.18
C GLY A 345 7.18 -10.85 -5.82
N ALA A 346 6.67 -10.18 -4.79
CA ALA A 346 7.15 -10.37 -3.42
C ALA A 346 6.92 -11.81 -2.92
N ALA A 347 5.79 -12.44 -3.26
CA ALA A 347 5.52 -13.84 -2.93
C ALA A 347 6.45 -14.79 -3.70
N ILE A 348 6.71 -14.55 -4.99
CA ILE A 348 7.68 -15.30 -5.78
C ILE A 348 9.07 -15.23 -5.12
N GLN A 349 9.51 -14.05 -4.70
CA GLN A 349 10.76 -13.90 -3.96
C GLN A 349 10.74 -14.68 -2.62
N GLY A 350 9.61 -14.73 -1.93
CA GLY A 350 9.40 -15.60 -0.78
C GLY A 350 9.58 -17.07 -1.13
N GLY A 351 9.06 -17.51 -2.28
CA GLY A 351 9.23 -18.87 -2.83
C GLY A 351 10.69 -19.19 -3.18
N VAL A 352 11.45 -18.21 -3.67
CA VAL A 352 12.91 -18.37 -3.90
C VAL A 352 13.64 -18.58 -2.56
N LEU A 353 13.31 -17.79 -1.54
CA LEU A 353 13.93 -17.89 -0.22
C LEU A 353 13.57 -19.19 0.52
N SER A 354 12.38 -19.74 0.32
CA SER A 354 11.98 -21.04 0.88
C SER A 354 12.51 -22.24 0.07
N GLY A 355 12.98 -22.01 -1.16
CA GLY A 355 13.41 -23.06 -2.10
C GLY A 355 12.26 -23.71 -2.88
N ASP A 356 11.04 -23.16 -2.79
CA ASP A 356 9.87 -23.60 -3.57
C ASP A 356 10.00 -23.19 -5.05
N VAL A 357 10.62 -22.03 -5.31
CA VAL A 357 10.99 -21.54 -6.65
C VAL A 357 12.49 -21.69 -6.82
N LYS A 358 12.92 -22.34 -7.90
CA LYS A 358 14.31 -22.61 -8.23
C LYS A 358 14.72 -21.88 -9.52
N ASP A 359 16.01 -21.75 -9.71
CA ASP A 359 16.61 -21.22 -10.95
C ASP A 359 16.21 -19.78 -11.26
N LEU A 360 15.94 -18.98 -10.21
CA LEU A 360 15.65 -17.56 -10.32
C LEU A 360 16.65 -16.75 -9.49
N VAL A 361 17.32 -15.80 -10.13
CA VAL A 361 18.31 -14.90 -9.52
C VAL A 361 17.90 -13.46 -9.74
N LEU A 362 17.87 -12.69 -8.64
CA LEU A 362 17.56 -11.28 -8.66
C LEU A 362 18.77 -10.45 -8.30
N LEU A 363 19.15 -9.53 -9.19
CA LEU A 363 20.23 -8.56 -8.98
C LEU A 363 19.61 -7.15 -9.00
N ASP A 364 19.58 -6.51 -7.84
CA ASP A 364 19.05 -5.15 -7.68
C ASP A 364 20.20 -4.12 -7.60
N VAL A 365 19.87 -2.82 -7.58
CA VAL A 365 20.86 -1.74 -7.56
C VAL A 365 20.58 -0.73 -6.45
N THR A 366 21.63 -0.01 -6.00
CA THR A 366 21.46 1.15 -5.12
C THR A 366 20.95 2.35 -5.93
N PRO A 367 19.87 3.05 -5.51
CA PRO A 367 19.29 4.12 -6.31
C PRO A 367 20.10 5.42 -6.30
N LEU A 368 20.90 5.64 -5.27
CA LEU A 368 21.68 6.85 -5.05
C LEU A 368 23.11 6.55 -4.68
N SER A 369 24.03 7.43 -5.06
CA SER A 369 25.45 7.35 -4.70
C SER A 369 25.65 7.49 -3.19
N LEU A 370 26.61 6.77 -2.66
CA LEU A 370 27.01 6.75 -1.26
C LEU A 370 28.47 7.18 -1.10
N GLY A 371 28.76 7.95 -0.07
CA GLY A 371 30.09 8.42 0.19
C GLY A 371 30.21 9.21 1.50
N ILE A 372 31.28 9.92 1.66
CA ILE A 372 31.57 10.71 2.86
C ILE A 372 31.88 12.17 2.51
N GLU A 373 31.71 13.04 3.51
CA GLU A 373 32.23 14.40 3.47
C GLU A 373 33.74 14.38 3.62
N THR A 374 34.45 15.08 2.74
CA THR A 374 35.88 15.28 2.78
C THR A 374 36.22 16.76 2.93
N TYR A 375 37.54 17.06 3.00
CA TYR A 375 38.03 18.42 3.22
C TYR A 375 37.37 19.45 2.29
N GLY A 376 36.92 20.57 2.86
CA GLY A 376 36.24 21.63 2.13
C GLY A 376 34.73 21.40 1.93
N GLY A 377 34.11 20.42 2.61
CA GLY A 377 32.69 20.12 2.49
C GLY A 377 32.32 19.42 1.18
N VAL A 378 33.27 18.75 0.55
CA VAL A 378 33.08 18.02 -0.71
C VAL A 378 32.49 16.63 -0.42
N PHE A 379 31.54 16.20 -1.23
CA PHE A 379 31.02 14.84 -1.20
C PHE A 379 31.90 13.92 -2.07
N THR A 380 32.60 13.02 -1.44
CA THR A 380 33.42 11.99 -2.12
C THR A 380 32.65 10.69 -2.19
N LYS A 381 32.29 10.27 -3.40
CA LYS A 381 31.54 9.05 -3.65
C LYS A 381 32.45 7.83 -3.57
N LEU A 382 31.99 6.79 -2.85
CA LEU A 382 32.62 5.47 -2.80
C LEU A 382 31.82 4.45 -3.62
N ILE A 383 30.49 4.53 -3.55
CA ILE A 383 29.59 3.69 -4.34
C ILE A 383 28.74 4.62 -5.21
N GLU A 384 28.83 4.44 -6.51
CA GLU A 384 28.00 5.18 -7.47
C GLU A 384 26.56 4.63 -7.48
N ARG A 385 25.59 5.49 -7.83
CA ARG A 385 24.20 5.03 -8.06
C ARG A 385 24.16 3.95 -9.15
N ASN A 386 23.14 3.14 -9.11
CA ASN A 386 22.96 1.98 -10.00
C ASN A 386 24.09 0.94 -9.92
N THR A 387 24.84 0.91 -8.81
CA THR A 387 25.75 -0.20 -8.51
C THR A 387 24.94 -1.39 -8.03
N THR A 388 25.16 -2.57 -8.63
CA THR A 388 24.50 -3.83 -8.25
C THR A 388 24.76 -4.18 -6.79
N ILE A 389 23.72 -4.62 -6.09
CA ILE A 389 23.76 -5.03 -4.68
C ILE A 389 23.46 -6.54 -4.54
N PRO A 390 24.03 -7.23 -3.53
CA PRO A 390 24.91 -6.70 -2.47
C PRO A 390 26.30 -6.31 -2.98
N THR A 391 26.91 -5.29 -2.36
CA THR A 391 28.23 -4.81 -2.76
C THR A 391 29.01 -4.25 -1.57
N LYS A 392 30.35 -4.35 -1.66
CA LYS A 392 31.26 -3.82 -0.64
C LYS A 392 32.38 -3.06 -1.33
N LYS A 393 32.63 -1.81 -0.91
CA LYS A 393 33.72 -0.98 -1.42
C LYS A 393 34.43 -0.26 -0.29
N SER A 394 35.78 -0.20 -0.37
CA SER A 394 36.63 0.48 0.58
C SER A 394 37.52 1.51 -0.14
N GLN A 395 37.81 2.60 0.57
CA GLN A 395 38.76 3.62 0.12
C GLN A 395 39.55 4.15 1.30
N ILE A 396 40.84 4.46 1.07
CA ILE A 396 41.73 5.01 2.09
C ILE A 396 41.67 6.53 2.05
N PHE A 397 41.44 7.11 3.22
CA PHE A 397 41.45 8.55 3.50
C PHE A 397 42.55 8.88 4.51
N SER A 398 42.73 10.15 4.80
CA SER A 398 43.76 10.59 5.75
C SER A 398 43.26 11.77 6.60
N THR A 399 44.04 12.17 7.60
CA THR A 399 43.77 13.32 8.46
C THR A 399 43.92 14.66 7.71
N ALA A 400 43.11 15.66 8.07
CA ALA A 400 43.11 16.98 7.46
C ALA A 400 44.07 17.99 8.17
N ALA A 401 44.51 17.66 9.40
CA ALA A 401 45.36 18.52 10.20
C ALA A 401 46.50 17.72 10.86
N ASP A 402 47.63 18.42 11.17
CA ASP A 402 48.75 17.85 11.90
C ASP A 402 48.34 17.50 13.33
N GLY A 403 48.82 16.34 13.81
CA GLY A 403 48.57 15.88 15.18
C GLY A 403 47.13 15.46 15.47
N GLN A 404 46.31 15.30 14.46
CA GLN A 404 44.91 14.89 14.60
C GLN A 404 44.83 13.44 15.10
N THR A 405 44.14 13.23 16.24
CA THR A 405 44.01 11.90 16.90
C THR A 405 42.64 11.30 16.75
N SER A 406 41.71 11.98 16.07
CA SER A 406 40.39 11.48 15.75
C SER A 406 39.88 12.08 14.42
N VAL A 407 39.01 11.33 13.74
CA VAL A 407 38.32 11.80 12.54
C VAL A 407 36.82 11.58 12.69
N GLU A 408 36.04 12.56 12.27
CA GLU A 408 34.60 12.38 12.11
C GLU A 408 34.34 11.86 10.69
N VAL A 409 33.59 10.78 10.59
CA VAL A 409 33.10 10.23 9.32
C VAL A 409 31.64 10.66 9.17
N HIS A 410 31.39 11.57 8.24
CA HIS A 410 30.04 12.03 7.89
C HIS A 410 29.58 11.29 6.66
N VAL A 411 28.66 10.36 6.84
CA VAL A 411 28.14 9.48 5.79
C VAL A 411 26.97 10.15 5.09
N LEU A 412 27.02 10.14 3.76
CA LEU A 412 26.09 10.86 2.89
C LEU A 412 25.54 9.99 1.77
N GLN A 413 24.31 10.31 1.36
CA GLN A 413 23.65 9.71 0.19
C GLN A 413 23.11 10.81 -0.71
N GLY A 414 23.35 10.72 -2.02
CA GLY A 414 22.83 11.68 -3.02
C GLY A 414 23.79 11.89 -4.19
N GLU A 415 23.47 12.89 -5.03
CA GLU A 415 24.20 13.14 -6.28
C GLU A 415 24.88 14.53 -6.35
N ARG A 416 24.76 15.33 -5.29
CA ARG A 416 25.33 16.69 -5.25
C ARG A 416 26.80 16.65 -4.88
N GLU A 417 27.62 17.49 -5.50
CA GLU A 417 29.07 17.59 -5.27
C GLU A 417 29.42 18.08 -3.86
N MET A 418 28.54 18.90 -3.25
CA MET A 418 28.78 19.44 -1.91
C MET A 418 28.00 18.63 -0.87
N ALA A 419 28.66 18.28 0.23
CA ALA A 419 28.13 17.50 1.34
C ALA A 419 26.82 18.07 1.92
N ALA A 420 26.73 19.39 2.05
CA ALA A 420 25.57 20.10 2.62
C ALA A 420 24.26 19.89 1.83
N TYR A 421 24.35 19.47 0.57
CA TYR A 421 23.18 19.29 -0.29
C TYR A 421 22.79 17.80 -0.49
N ASN A 422 23.46 16.91 0.24
CA ASN A 422 23.15 15.48 0.23
C ASN A 422 22.47 15.05 1.54
N LYS A 423 21.80 13.93 1.51
CA LYS A 423 21.15 13.37 2.70
C LYS A 423 22.21 12.81 3.65
N THR A 424 22.25 13.32 4.89
CA THR A 424 23.03 12.70 5.95
C THR A 424 22.39 11.37 6.35
N LEU A 425 23.14 10.29 6.26
CA LEU A 425 22.78 8.98 6.79
C LEU A 425 23.24 8.79 8.23
N GLY A 426 24.41 9.30 8.57
CA GLY A 426 24.94 9.21 9.92
C GLY A 426 26.27 9.95 10.10
N ARG A 427 26.69 10.10 11.36
CA ARG A 427 28.00 10.61 11.75
C ARG A 427 28.57 9.76 12.86
N PHE A 428 29.85 9.44 12.78
CA PHE A 428 30.54 8.74 13.83
C PHE A 428 32.00 9.18 13.89
N GLN A 429 32.64 8.95 15.02
CA GLN A 429 34.01 9.38 15.26
C GLN A 429 34.93 8.17 15.46
N LEU A 430 35.95 8.06 14.63
CA LEU A 430 37.06 7.15 14.85
C LEU A 430 38.11 7.89 15.73
N THR A 431 38.44 7.33 16.88
CA THR A 431 39.38 7.89 17.86
C THR A 431 40.60 6.98 18.02
N GLY A 432 41.67 7.49 18.70
CA GLY A 432 42.85 6.73 18.98
C GLY A 432 43.82 6.60 17.79
N ILE A 433 43.73 7.53 16.84
CA ILE A 433 44.68 7.66 15.75
C ILE A 433 45.99 8.23 16.32
N PRO A 434 47.17 7.63 16.04
CA PRO A 434 48.44 8.19 16.47
C PRO A 434 48.69 9.57 15.89
N ALA A 435 49.13 10.52 16.74
CA ALA A 435 49.45 11.86 16.29
C ALA A 435 50.59 11.82 15.26
N ALA A 436 50.32 12.31 14.07
CA ALA A 436 51.24 12.33 12.93
C ALA A 436 50.98 13.59 12.07
N PRO A 437 51.90 13.95 11.16
CA PRO A 437 51.60 14.99 10.18
C PRO A 437 50.38 14.66 9.35
N ARG A 438 49.64 15.69 8.91
CA ARG A 438 48.48 15.53 8.06
C ARG A 438 48.82 14.72 6.80
N GLY A 439 47.92 13.84 6.37
CA GLY A 439 48.08 13.01 5.19
C GLY A 439 48.88 11.72 5.44
N VAL A 440 49.47 11.53 6.64
CA VAL A 440 50.22 10.32 6.99
C VAL A 440 49.35 9.18 7.51
N PRO A 441 48.41 9.40 8.46
CA PRO A 441 47.49 8.35 8.88
C PRO A 441 46.66 7.80 7.72
N GLN A 442 46.51 6.47 7.68
CA GLN A 442 45.69 5.78 6.68
C GLN A 442 44.42 5.25 7.33
N ILE A 443 43.28 5.80 6.93
CA ILE A 443 41.97 5.47 7.45
C ILE A 443 41.18 4.83 6.33
N GLU A 444 40.94 3.53 6.42
CA GLU A 444 40.14 2.79 5.49
C GLU A 444 38.63 2.98 5.85
N VAL A 445 37.87 3.58 4.96
CA VAL A 445 36.42 3.67 5.08
C VAL A 445 35.79 2.65 4.15
N THR A 446 34.97 1.79 4.72
CA THR A 446 34.29 0.70 4.00
C THR A 446 32.80 0.91 4.02
N PHE A 447 32.16 0.84 2.85
CA PHE A 447 30.72 0.75 2.68
C PHE A 447 30.35 -0.68 2.30
N ASP A 448 29.41 -1.27 3.01
CA ASP A 448 28.88 -2.61 2.80
C ASP A 448 27.36 -2.52 2.67
N ILE A 449 26.82 -2.82 1.49
CA ILE A 449 25.37 -2.79 1.21
C ILE A 449 24.88 -4.22 1.12
N ASP A 450 23.92 -4.56 1.97
CA ASP A 450 23.30 -5.88 1.94
C ASP A 450 22.31 -6.05 0.77
N ALA A 451 21.77 -7.24 0.65
CA ALA A 451 20.78 -7.56 -0.39
C ALA A 451 19.45 -6.79 -0.22
N ASN A 452 19.17 -6.19 0.93
CA ASN A 452 17.99 -5.35 1.19
C ASN A 452 18.23 -3.87 0.84
N GLY A 453 19.45 -3.53 0.42
CA GLY A 453 19.87 -2.15 0.18
C GLY A 453 20.18 -1.37 1.47
N ILE A 454 20.39 -2.06 2.59
CA ILE A 454 20.73 -1.45 3.88
C ILE A 454 22.25 -1.28 3.94
N VAL A 455 22.68 -0.10 4.35
CA VAL A 455 24.07 0.34 4.31
C VAL A 455 24.73 0.21 5.68
N HIS A 456 25.87 -0.46 5.73
CA HIS A 456 26.79 -0.50 6.88
C HIS A 456 28.07 0.22 6.54
N VAL A 457 28.54 1.09 7.42
CA VAL A 457 29.80 1.82 7.21
C VAL A 457 30.76 1.57 8.36
N SER A 458 32.01 1.27 8.03
CA SER A 458 33.09 1.18 9.01
C SER A 458 34.26 2.09 8.64
N ALA A 459 34.98 2.54 9.67
CA ALA A 459 36.24 3.23 9.51
C ALA A 459 37.29 2.57 10.37
N LYS A 460 38.46 2.30 9.79
CA LYS A 460 39.58 1.60 10.44
C LYS A 460 40.89 2.35 10.25
N ASP A 461 41.57 2.62 11.34
CA ASP A 461 42.96 3.07 11.28
C ASP A 461 43.89 1.88 10.96
N MET A 462 44.56 1.94 9.82
CA MET A 462 45.38 0.85 9.31
C MET A 462 46.66 0.61 10.14
N ALA A 463 47.13 1.63 10.88
CA ALA A 463 48.33 1.54 11.71
C ALA A 463 48.06 0.86 13.05
N THR A 464 46.97 1.19 13.72
CA THR A 464 46.62 0.66 15.04
C THR A 464 45.66 -0.52 15.00
N GLY A 465 44.93 -0.66 13.90
CA GLY A 465 43.82 -1.61 13.76
C GLY A 465 42.54 -1.19 14.49
N ASN A 466 42.51 0.01 15.10
CA ASN A 466 41.31 0.53 15.71
C ASN A 466 40.23 0.69 14.64
N GLU A 467 39.07 0.14 14.91
CA GLU A 467 37.90 0.15 14.00
C GLU A 467 36.66 0.64 14.72
N GLN A 468 35.89 1.47 14.04
CA GLN A 468 34.57 1.90 14.48
C GLN A 468 33.58 1.56 13.38
N ASN A 469 32.54 0.82 13.75
CA ASN A 469 31.47 0.44 12.86
C ASN A 469 30.22 1.22 13.24
N VAL A 470 29.47 1.67 12.24
CA VAL A 470 28.13 2.21 12.42
C VAL A 470 27.21 1.48 11.46
N ALA A 471 26.25 0.75 12.01
CA ALA A 471 25.04 0.48 11.27
C ALA A 471 24.36 1.85 11.09
N ILE A 472 24.07 2.23 9.86
CA ILE A 472 23.42 3.51 9.60
C ILE A 472 21.97 3.40 10.07
N THR A 473 21.79 3.72 11.33
CA THR A 473 20.46 3.97 11.87
C THR A 473 20.23 5.47 11.71
N ALA A 474 19.30 5.86 10.83
CA ALA A 474 18.91 7.25 10.77
C ALA A 474 18.54 7.73 12.17
N SER A 475 18.77 9.00 12.46
CA SER A 475 18.43 9.65 13.73
C SER A 475 16.94 9.58 14.12
N THR A 476 16.16 8.85 13.36
CA THR A 476 14.69 8.68 13.46
C THR A 476 14.27 7.24 13.66
N ASN A 477 15.21 6.29 13.70
CA ASN A 477 14.87 4.88 13.89
C ASN A 477 14.60 4.60 15.37
N LEU A 478 13.63 3.71 15.59
CA LEU A 478 13.35 3.16 16.91
C LEU A 478 14.56 2.35 17.41
N THR A 479 14.87 2.44 18.70
CA THR A 479 15.85 1.54 19.31
C THR A 479 15.27 0.12 19.38
N ASP A 480 16.12 -0.89 19.56
CA ASP A 480 15.63 -2.27 19.76
C ASP A 480 14.70 -2.36 20.96
N GLU A 481 14.91 -1.57 22.01
CA GLU A 481 14.02 -1.47 23.18
C GLU A 481 12.67 -0.85 22.83
N ASP A 482 12.64 0.20 21.98
CA ASP A 482 11.39 0.81 21.49
C ASP A 482 10.62 -0.17 20.58
N ILE A 483 11.33 -0.93 19.75
CA ILE A 483 10.74 -1.96 18.90
C ILE A 483 10.13 -3.08 19.76
N ASP A 484 10.88 -3.59 20.76
CA ASP A 484 10.40 -4.63 21.66
C ASP A 484 9.18 -4.17 22.49
N LYS A 485 9.14 -2.88 22.88
CA LYS A 485 7.98 -2.29 23.55
C LYS A 485 6.78 -2.25 22.61
N ALA A 486 6.95 -1.76 21.37
CA ALA A 486 5.90 -1.71 20.38
C ALA A 486 5.37 -3.10 20.00
N VAL A 487 6.24 -4.12 19.93
CA VAL A 487 5.83 -5.53 19.74
C VAL A 487 4.97 -6.04 20.88
N LYS A 488 5.34 -5.76 22.14
CA LYS A 488 4.57 -6.17 23.31
C LYS A 488 3.21 -5.47 23.37
N ASP A 489 3.17 -4.17 23.08
CA ASP A 489 1.93 -3.40 23.02
C ASP A 489 1.01 -3.92 21.90
N ALA A 490 1.58 -4.26 20.74
CA ALA A 490 0.83 -4.87 19.64
C ALA A 490 0.24 -6.24 19.98
N GLN A 491 1.01 -7.08 20.68
CA GLN A 491 0.54 -8.41 21.15
C GLN A 491 -0.53 -8.29 22.24
N ALA A 492 -0.39 -7.34 23.15
CA ALA A 492 -1.37 -7.11 24.21
C ALA A 492 -2.75 -6.73 23.68
N HIS A 493 -2.82 -6.02 22.56
CA HIS A 493 -4.07 -5.60 21.94
C HIS A 493 -4.64 -6.60 20.92
N ALA A 494 -3.88 -7.62 20.52
CA ALA A 494 -4.31 -8.57 19.48
C ALA A 494 -5.60 -9.34 19.85
N GLU A 495 -5.77 -9.76 21.11
CA GLU A 495 -6.98 -10.43 21.57
C GLU A 495 -8.17 -9.48 21.74
N GLU A 496 -7.93 -8.25 22.18
CA GLU A 496 -8.95 -7.21 22.24
C GLU A 496 -9.43 -6.83 20.84
N ASP A 497 -8.51 -6.64 19.91
CA ASP A 497 -8.82 -6.32 18.51
C ASP A 497 -9.64 -7.42 17.84
N LYS A 498 -9.33 -8.71 18.11
CA LYS A 498 -10.10 -9.85 17.61
C LYS A 498 -11.53 -9.84 18.13
N LYS A 499 -11.70 -9.63 19.45
CA LYS A 499 -13.02 -9.58 20.07
C LYS A 499 -13.85 -8.40 19.56
N LYS A 500 -13.24 -7.23 19.42
CA LYS A 500 -13.88 -6.03 18.88
C LYS A 500 -14.26 -6.21 17.41
N LYS A 501 -13.44 -6.90 16.61
CA LYS A 501 -13.78 -7.25 15.22
C LYS A 501 -15.05 -8.09 15.16
N GLU A 502 -15.17 -9.13 15.98
CA GLU A 502 -16.37 -9.97 16.09
C GLU A 502 -17.61 -9.14 16.50
N GLU A 503 -17.45 -8.20 17.43
CA GLU A 503 -18.53 -7.29 17.85
C GLU A 503 -19.00 -6.39 16.71
N ILE A 504 -18.07 -5.85 15.92
CA ILE A 504 -18.38 -5.00 14.77
C ILE A 504 -19.04 -5.80 13.65
N GLU A 505 -18.57 -7.00 13.35
CA GLU A 505 -19.17 -7.88 12.33
C GLU A 505 -20.63 -8.21 12.68
N VAL A 506 -20.89 -8.53 13.93
CA VAL A 506 -22.25 -8.78 14.42
C VAL A 506 -23.15 -7.55 14.26
N LYS A 507 -22.63 -6.38 14.60
CA LYS A 507 -23.36 -5.11 14.46
C LYS A 507 -23.63 -4.78 12.99
N ASN A 508 -22.63 -4.88 12.12
CA ASN A 508 -22.78 -4.61 10.69
C ASN A 508 -23.75 -5.58 10.01
N ASN A 509 -23.74 -6.85 10.39
CA ASN A 509 -24.68 -7.85 9.89
C ASN A 509 -26.12 -7.52 10.32
N ALA A 510 -26.32 -7.12 11.58
CA ALA A 510 -27.62 -6.70 12.09
C ALA A 510 -28.14 -5.45 11.38
N GLU A 511 -27.30 -4.42 11.19
CA GLU A 511 -27.68 -3.19 10.46
C GLU A 511 -28.04 -3.49 9.01
N SER A 512 -27.24 -4.35 8.34
CA SER A 512 -27.52 -4.76 6.95
C SER A 512 -28.83 -5.55 6.85
N LEU A 513 -29.11 -6.45 7.80
CA LEU A 513 -30.34 -7.23 7.83
C LEU A 513 -31.56 -6.33 8.07
N VAL A 514 -31.47 -5.37 8.99
CA VAL A 514 -32.53 -4.38 9.25
C VAL A 514 -32.81 -3.59 7.98
N TYR A 515 -31.79 -3.04 7.33
CA TYR A 515 -31.92 -2.27 6.10
C TYR A 515 -32.57 -3.08 4.97
N ASN A 516 -32.09 -4.31 4.74
CA ASN A 516 -32.62 -5.18 3.70
C ASN A 516 -34.06 -5.60 3.99
N SER A 517 -34.40 -5.87 5.28
CA SER A 517 -35.74 -6.22 5.70
C SER A 517 -36.74 -5.06 5.49
N GLU A 518 -36.36 -3.84 5.86
CA GLU A 518 -37.17 -2.64 5.61
C GLU A 518 -37.37 -2.38 4.12
N LYS A 519 -36.32 -2.50 3.32
CA LYS A 519 -36.38 -2.34 1.87
C LYS A 519 -37.33 -3.36 1.25
N THR A 520 -37.20 -4.63 1.62
CA THR A 520 -38.06 -5.72 1.11
C THR A 520 -39.51 -5.54 1.54
N LEU A 521 -39.79 -5.13 2.77
CA LEU A 521 -41.13 -4.80 3.22
C LEU A 521 -41.80 -3.69 2.37
N ASN A 522 -41.01 -2.67 2.03
CA ASN A 522 -41.48 -1.57 1.19
C ASN A 522 -41.73 -2.02 -0.26
N GLU A 523 -40.90 -2.89 -0.82
CA GLU A 523 -41.01 -3.43 -2.18
C GLU A 523 -42.19 -4.43 -2.31
N LEU A 524 -42.45 -5.21 -1.28
CA LEU A 524 -43.52 -6.21 -1.27
C LEU A 524 -44.92 -5.57 -1.10
N GLY A 525 -45.03 -4.45 -0.40
CA GLY A 525 -46.29 -3.69 -0.25
C GLY A 525 -47.46 -4.57 0.20
N ASP A 526 -48.52 -4.61 -0.64
CA ASP A 526 -49.74 -5.38 -0.38
C ASP A 526 -49.66 -6.89 -0.71
N LYS A 527 -48.47 -7.40 -1.08
CA LYS A 527 -48.28 -8.82 -1.42
C LYS A 527 -48.10 -9.72 -0.20
N ILE A 528 -47.95 -9.14 0.98
CA ILE A 528 -47.86 -9.83 2.27
C ILE A 528 -49.05 -9.49 3.15
N SER A 529 -49.47 -10.42 4.01
CA SER A 529 -50.55 -10.19 4.93
C SER A 529 -50.21 -9.13 5.97
N GLY A 530 -51.19 -8.36 6.43
CA GLY A 530 -50.95 -7.36 7.48
C GLY A 530 -50.40 -7.94 8.78
N GLU A 531 -50.67 -9.22 9.08
CA GLU A 531 -50.18 -9.91 10.26
C GLU A 531 -48.68 -10.27 10.13
N GLU A 532 -48.24 -10.71 8.95
CA GLU A 532 -46.84 -11.01 8.65
C GLU A 532 -46.01 -9.73 8.63
N LYS A 533 -46.54 -8.67 8.02
CA LYS A 533 -45.90 -7.35 8.01
C LYS A 533 -45.65 -6.85 9.44
N ALA A 534 -46.64 -6.91 10.30
CA ALA A 534 -46.55 -6.49 11.69
C ALA A 534 -45.53 -7.30 12.51
N LYS A 535 -45.38 -8.62 12.25
CA LYS A 535 -44.37 -9.46 12.89
C LYS A 535 -42.95 -9.02 12.51
N ILE A 536 -42.71 -8.80 11.22
CA ILE A 536 -41.36 -8.39 10.75
C ILE A 536 -41.04 -6.97 11.24
N GLU A 537 -41.96 -6.04 11.19
CA GLU A 537 -41.79 -4.68 11.73
C GLU A 537 -41.46 -4.71 13.23
N THR A 538 -42.07 -5.64 13.99
CA THR A 538 -41.74 -5.82 15.42
C THR A 538 -40.32 -6.32 15.65
N GLU A 539 -39.83 -7.28 14.86
CA GLU A 539 -38.49 -7.80 15.00
C GLU A 539 -37.44 -6.82 14.44
N ILE A 540 -37.75 -6.03 13.42
CA ILE A 540 -36.92 -4.91 12.96
C ILE A 540 -36.72 -3.90 14.09
N GLU A 541 -37.80 -3.48 14.74
CA GLU A 541 -37.76 -2.52 15.84
C GLU A 541 -37.02 -3.10 17.07
N SER A 542 -37.18 -4.41 17.34
CA SER A 542 -36.43 -5.12 18.38
C SER A 542 -34.94 -5.14 18.07
N THR A 543 -34.55 -5.41 16.82
CA THR A 543 -33.15 -5.44 16.39
C THR A 543 -32.53 -4.05 16.43
N LYS A 544 -33.24 -3.00 16.02
CA LYS A 544 -32.80 -1.61 16.18
C LYS A 544 -32.54 -1.23 17.64
N LYS A 545 -33.44 -1.61 18.54
CA LYS A 545 -33.24 -1.38 19.98
C LYS A 545 -32.04 -2.16 20.54
N ALA A 546 -31.83 -3.39 20.09
CA ALA A 546 -30.66 -4.16 20.46
C ALA A 546 -29.36 -3.48 20.00
N LEU A 547 -29.34 -2.93 18.76
CA LEU A 547 -28.22 -2.17 18.21
C LEU A 547 -27.86 -0.93 19.06
N GLU A 548 -28.87 -0.26 19.63
CA GLU A 548 -28.65 0.89 20.53
C GLU A 548 -27.95 0.52 21.83
N THR A 549 -28.07 -0.74 22.30
CA THR A 549 -27.46 -1.20 23.55
C THR A 549 -25.96 -1.46 23.44
N ASN A 550 -25.41 -1.64 22.23
CA ASN A 550 -24.05 -2.12 21.96
C ASN A 550 -23.68 -3.45 22.66
N ASP A 551 -24.68 -4.27 23.03
CA ASP A 551 -24.51 -5.58 23.65
C ASP A 551 -24.55 -6.66 22.57
N THR A 552 -23.39 -7.23 22.26
CA THR A 552 -23.18 -8.17 21.16
C THR A 552 -24.11 -9.38 21.22
N GLU A 553 -24.33 -9.94 22.43
CA GLU A 553 -25.21 -11.10 22.58
C GLU A 553 -26.68 -10.74 22.31
N LYS A 554 -27.15 -9.58 22.78
CA LYS A 554 -28.49 -9.11 22.47
C LYS A 554 -28.70 -8.82 20.99
N ILE A 555 -27.67 -8.28 20.34
CA ILE A 555 -27.70 -8.01 18.89
C ILE A 555 -27.77 -9.35 18.14
N LYS A 556 -26.98 -10.37 18.51
CA LYS A 556 -27.06 -11.71 17.89
C LYS A 556 -28.45 -12.32 18.04
N GLU A 557 -28.99 -12.36 19.27
CA GLU A 557 -30.31 -12.92 19.53
C GLU A 557 -31.43 -12.22 18.74
N ALA A 558 -31.37 -10.89 18.64
CA ALA A 558 -32.36 -10.12 17.87
C ALA A 558 -32.21 -10.36 16.37
N THR A 559 -30.97 -10.44 15.88
CA THR A 559 -30.64 -10.74 14.48
C THR A 559 -31.14 -12.12 14.06
N GLU A 560 -30.94 -13.14 14.89
CA GLU A 560 -31.43 -14.50 14.65
C GLU A 560 -32.97 -14.54 14.57
N LYS A 561 -33.66 -13.83 15.47
CA LYS A 561 -35.13 -13.74 15.44
C LYS A 561 -35.64 -13.06 14.16
N LEU A 562 -35.04 -11.92 13.79
CA LEU A 562 -35.39 -11.22 12.57
C LEU A 562 -35.13 -12.09 11.34
N THR A 563 -33.99 -12.77 11.29
CA THR A 563 -33.64 -13.70 10.22
C THR A 563 -34.70 -14.80 10.08
N LYS A 564 -35.10 -15.41 11.20
CA LYS A 564 -36.10 -16.48 11.21
C LYS A 564 -37.46 -16.00 10.67
N VAL A 565 -37.96 -14.86 11.16
CA VAL A 565 -39.26 -14.31 10.73
C VAL A 565 -39.22 -13.91 9.26
N PHE A 566 -38.11 -13.36 8.80
CA PHE A 566 -37.91 -13.02 7.41
C PHE A 566 -37.86 -14.26 6.51
N TYR A 567 -37.29 -15.33 7.00
CA TYR A 567 -37.24 -16.64 6.32
C TYR A 567 -38.63 -17.25 6.20
N GLU A 568 -39.42 -17.26 7.28
CA GLU A 568 -40.81 -17.75 7.30
C GLU A 568 -41.68 -16.99 6.30
N MET A 569 -41.51 -15.68 6.19
CA MET A 569 -42.21 -14.85 5.18
C MET A 569 -41.78 -15.23 3.76
N SER A 570 -40.49 -15.38 3.50
CA SER A 570 -39.97 -15.70 2.18
C SER A 570 -40.48 -17.08 1.72
N GLU A 571 -40.55 -18.06 2.63
CA GLU A 571 -41.11 -19.39 2.35
C GLU A 571 -42.61 -19.34 2.01
N GLN A 572 -43.38 -18.52 2.71
CA GLN A 572 -44.81 -18.36 2.43
C GLN A 572 -45.08 -17.65 1.11
N LEU A 573 -44.29 -16.62 0.78
CA LEU A 573 -44.37 -15.93 -0.51
C LEU A 573 -44.05 -16.89 -1.66
N TYR A 574 -43.07 -17.77 -1.51
CA TYR A 574 -42.71 -18.77 -2.52
C TYR A 574 -43.82 -19.82 -2.70
N LYS A 575 -44.43 -20.27 -1.60
CA LYS A 575 -45.59 -21.21 -1.64
C LYS A 575 -46.82 -20.59 -2.30
N ASN A 576 -47.08 -19.31 -2.06
CA ASN A 576 -48.20 -18.58 -2.66
C ASN A 576 -47.97 -18.26 -4.15
N ALA A 577 -46.70 -18.07 -4.56
CA ALA A 577 -46.34 -17.80 -5.96
C ALA A 577 -46.27 -19.06 -6.83
N ASN A 578 -46.08 -20.27 -6.26
CA ASN A 578 -45.99 -21.54 -6.94
C ASN A 578 -46.72 -22.66 -6.21
N PRO A 579 -48.06 -22.78 -6.33
CA PRO A 579 -48.84 -23.78 -5.59
C PRO A 579 -48.55 -25.25 -5.93
N ASN A 580 -47.74 -25.52 -6.95
CA ASN A 580 -47.43 -26.89 -7.46
C ASN A 580 -45.98 -27.34 -7.30
N ALA A 581 -45.13 -26.62 -6.59
CA ALA A 581 -43.72 -27.00 -6.34
C ALA A 581 -43.59 -27.62 -4.94
N THR A 582 -43.99 -28.87 -4.79
CA THR A 582 -43.60 -29.70 -3.66
C THR A 582 -42.26 -30.39 -3.99
N ASP A 583 -41.31 -30.27 -3.09
CA ASP A 583 -40.09 -31.05 -2.86
C ASP A 583 -38.67 -30.52 -3.25
N ASN A 584 -38.50 -29.26 -3.67
CA ASN A 584 -37.13 -28.75 -3.86
C ASN A 584 -36.79 -27.45 -3.11
N VAL A 585 -37.65 -26.98 -2.21
CA VAL A 585 -37.51 -25.66 -1.54
C VAL A 585 -36.58 -25.75 -0.31
N ALA A 586 -36.51 -26.93 0.32
CA ALA A 586 -35.67 -27.12 1.51
C ALA A 586 -34.16 -27.03 1.20
N GLN A 587 -33.76 -27.45 0.00
CA GLN A 587 -32.34 -27.47 -0.40
C GLN A 587 -31.82 -26.10 -0.85
N ALA A 588 -32.64 -25.32 -1.55
CA ALA A 588 -32.27 -23.95 -1.96
C ALA A 588 -32.31 -22.93 -0.79
N ALA A 589 -33.12 -23.23 0.21
CA ALA A 589 -33.25 -22.41 1.40
C ALA A 589 -32.09 -22.64 2.40
N GLU A 590 -31.57 -23.87 2.48
CA GLU A 590 -30.37 -24.21 3.26
C GLU A 590 -29.08 -23.65 2.63
N GLU A 591 -28.99 -23.59 1.29
CA GLU A 591 -27.87 -22.96 0.57
C GLU A 591 -27.83 -21.44 0.74
N ALA A 592 -28.98 -20.76 0.82
CA ALA A 592 -29.03 -19.32 1.05
C ALA A 592 -28.77 -18.92 2.52
N ALA A 593 -29.09 -19.79 3.48
CA ALA A 593 -28.80 -19.56 4.91
C ALA A 593 -27.34 -19.85 5.26
N ASN A 594 -26.70 -20.81 4.56
CA ASN A 594 -25.29 -21.14 4.75
C ASN A 594 -24.35 -20.16 4.05
N ALA A 595 -24.82 -19.32 3.14
CA ALA A 595 -24.01 -18.25 2.54
C ALA A 595 -23.68 -17.10 3.54
N GLY A 596 -24.25 -17.13 4.75
CA GLY A 596 -24.02 -16.15 5.81
C GLY A 596 -23.23 -16.63 7.03
N THR A 597 -22.90 -17.93 7.14
CA THR A 597 -22.32 -18.44 8.40
C THR A 597 -21.22 -19.51 8.29
N ASP A 598 -20.70 -19.85 7.09
CA ASP A 598 -19.55 -20.76 7.03
C ASP A 598 -18.58 -20.41 5.89
N ALA A 599 -17.55 -19.65 6.24
CA ALA A 599 -16.30 -19.61 5.49
C ALA A 599 -15.40 -20.76 5.94
N ASN A 600 -15.86 -22.02 5.82
CA ASN A 600 -14.98 -23.18 5.92
C ASN A 600 -15.68 -24.48 5.48
N ALA A 601 -15.71 -24.74 4.17
CA ALA A 601 -15.77 -26.10 3.62
C ALA A 601 -15.42 -26.06 2.12
N SER A 602 -14.35 -26.74 1.82
CA SER A 602 -13.80 -27.27 0.57
C SER A 602 -14.67 -27.15 -0.70
N ALA A 603 -14.06 -26.52 -1.70
CA ALA A 603 -14.48 -26.54 -3.10
C ALA A 603 -14.38 -27.96 -3.67
N ASP A 604 -15.50 -28.44 -4.24
CA ASP A 604 -15.44 -29.38 -5.34
C ASP A 604 -16.32 -28.85 -6.48
N GLY A 605 -15.72 -28.82 -7.67
CA GLY A 605 -16.20 -28.05 -8.79
C GLY A 605 -17.45 -28.61 -9.47
N ASN A 606 -18.31 -27.71 -9.90
CA ASN A 606 -19.12 -27.90 -11.10
C ASN A 606 -19.31 -26.55 -11.80
N VAL A 607 -18.58 -26.42 -12.90
CA VAL A 607 -18.74 -25.36 -13.90
C VAL A 607 -20.01 -25.70 -14.70
N TYR A 608 -21.01 -24.82 -14.68
CA TYR A 608 -22.10 -24.86 -15.64
C TYR A 608 -21.74 -23.98 -16.83
N ASP A 609 -21.44 -24.63 -17.97
CA ASP A 609 -21.35 -24.02 -19.28
C ASP A 609 -22.74 -23.50 -19.69
N ALA A 610 -22.83 -22.22 -19.91
CA ALA A 610 -23.98 -21.61 -20.56
C ALA A 610 -23.75 -21.60 -22.07
N ASP A 611 -24.35 -22.56 -22.78
CA ASP A 611 -24.42 -22.58 -24.23
C ASP A 611 -25.17 -21.37 -24.77
N TYR A 612 -24.46 -20.48 -25.44
CA TYR A 612 -25.03 -19.38 -26.22
C TYR A 612 -25.15 -19.84 -27.68
N LYS A 613 -26.37 -20.08 -28.14
CA LYS A 613 -26.67 -20.27 -29.58
C LYS A 613 -26.72 -18.88 -30.24
N VAL A 614 -25.78 -18.65 -31.14
CA VAL A 614 -25.86 -17.56 -32.13
C VAL A 614 -26.80 -18.02 -33.25
N GLU A 615 -27.93 -17.36 -33.44
CA GLU A 615 -28.71 -17.48 -34.69
C GLU A 615 -28.11 -16.48 -35.71
N ASP A 616 -27.62 -17.01 -36.80
CA ASP A 616 -27.26 -16.27 -38.03
C ASP A 616 -28.54 -15.87 -38.74
N ASP A 617 -28.84 -14.59 -38.78
CA ASP A 617 -29.81 -14.03 -39.76
C ASP A 617 -29.06 -13.49 -40.97
N ASN A 618 -29.00 -14.33 -42.00
CA ASN A 618 -28.76 -13.89 -43.36
C ASN A 618 -30.09 -13.52 -44.00
N LYS A 619 -30.26 -12.22 -44.25
CA LYS A 619 -30.83 -11.69 -45.52
C LYS A 619 -30.57 -10.20 -45.63
#